data_64c809e76c8ffa4036ee57c6d2b07a4f
#
_entry.id   64c809e76c8ffa4036ee57c6d2b07a4f
#
_cell.length_a   1.000
_cell.length_b   1.000
_cell.length_c   1.000
_cell.angle_alpha   90.00
_cell.angle_beta   90.00
_cell.angle_gamma   90.00
#
_symmetry.space_group_name_H-M   'P 1'
#
loop_
_entity.id
_entity.type
_entity.pdbx_description
1 polymer ?
#
loop_
_entity_poly.entity_id
_entity_poly.type
_entity_poly.pdbx_seq_one_letter_code
_entity_poly.pdbx_strand_id
1 'polypeptide(L)'
;MSNTNPKLGRLAKLGLLAALSIVLVFFIHFPIFPTAKFLEYDPADIPIMIATFAFGPWYGLMATIVVAVVQGLTVRASGGIYGIIMHIIATGTFVLVAGFLYQKHKTKKGALIALLCGVVAWGLIMMPANLIITPIFTGMPVEAIRAILLPIILPFNLIKAGINA
;
A
#
# COMPACT_ATOMS: atom_id res chain seq x y z
N MET A 1 -32.28 -1.35 -22.76
CA MET A 1 -31.69 -0.92 -21.47
C MET A 1 -30.93 -2.11 -20.89
N SER A 2 -29.59 -2.05 -20.89
CA SER A 2 -28.75 -3.17 -20.42
C SER A 2 -28.94 -3.34 -18.91
N ASN A 3 -29.50 -4.45 -18.50
CA ASN A 3 -29.73 -4.84 -17.11
C ASN A 3 -28.39 -5.35 -16.52
N THR A 4 -27.39 -4.47 -16.42
CA THR A 4 -26.09 -4.83 -15.88
C THR A 4 -26.23 -5.09 -14.37
N ASN A 5 -25.94 -6.30 -13.96
CA ASN A 5 -25.91 -6.68 -12.55
C ASN A 5 -24.98 -5.70 -11.76
N PRO A 6 -25.49 -4.99 -10.72
CA PRO A 6 -24.72 -3.96 -10.01
C PRO A 6 -23.44 -4.51 -9.35
N LYS A 7 -23.42 -5.80 -9.02
CA LYS A 7 -22.20 -6.48 -8.53
C LYS A 7 -21.14 -6.60 -9.62
N LEU A 8 -21.53 -6.95 -10.85
CA LEU A 8 -20.61 -7.06 -11.98
C LEU A 8 -20.01 -5.70 -12.34
N GLY A 9 -20.82 -4.64 -12.36
CA GLY A 9 -20.33 -3.28 -12.60
C GLY A 9 -19.33 -2.79 -11.54
N ARG A 10 -19.51 -3.19 -10.28
CA ARG A 10 -18.56 -2.89 -9.20
C ARG A 10 -17.24 -3.64 -9.37
N LEU A 11 -17.29 -4.94 -9.68
CA LEU A 11 -16.10 -5.75 -9.93
C LEU A 11 -15.30 -5.25 -11.14
N ALA A 12 -15.97 -4.84 -12.21
CA ALA A 12 -15.31 -4.26 -13.38
C ALA A 12 -14.54 -2.97 -13.03
N LYS A 13 -15.15 -2.07 -12.25
CA LYS A 13 -14.49 -0.84 -11.78
C LYS A 13 -13.31 -1.14 -10.84
N LEU A 14 -13.45 -2.13 -9.96
CA LEU A 14 -12.37 -2.57 -9.08
C LEU A 14 -11.19 -3.13 -9.89
N GLY A 15 -11.47 -3.97 -10.88
CA GLY A 15 -10.46 -4.50 -11.80
C GLY A 15 -9.74 -3.40 -12.59
N LEU A 16 -10.46 -2.38 -13.05
CA LEU A 16 -9.87 -1.22 -13.74
C LEU A 16 -8.93 -0.44 -12.82
N LEU A 17 -9.33 -0.18 -11.57
CA LEU A 17 -8.48 0.52 -10.59
C LEU A 17 -7.24 -0.32 -10.22
N ALA A 18 -7.39 -1.63 -10.06
CA ALA A 18 -6.25 -2.52 -9.83
C ALA A 18 -5.28 -2.54 -11.03
N ALA A 19 -5.80 -2.60 -12.26
CA ALA A 19 -4.99 -2.49 -13.47
C ALA A 19 -4.25 -1.14 -13.54
N LEU A 20 -4.92 -0.05 -13.22
CA LEU A 20 -4.29 1.28 -13.15
C LEU A 20 -3.16 1.32 -12.12
N SER A 21 -3.35 0.70 -10.94
CA SER A 21 -2.29 0.58 -9.92
C SER A 21 -1.05 -0.12 -10.48
N ILE A 22 -1.24 -1.23 -11.20
CA ILE A 22 -0.15 -1.99 -11.81
C ILE A 22 0.58 -1.18 -12.89
N VAL A 23 -0.18 -0.47 -13.74
CA VAL A 23 0.38 0.41 -14.77
C VAL A 23 1.21 1.53 -14.14
N LEU A 24 0.72 2.14 -13.06
CA LEU A 24 1.44 3.19 -12.35
C LEU A 24 2.77 2.69 -11.78
N VAL A 25 2.80 1.51 -11.16
CA VAL A 25 4.06 0.90 -10.68
C VAL A 25 5.01 0.62 -11.82
N PHE A 26 4.50 0.15 -12.97
CA PHE A 26 5.34 -0.16 -14.11
C PHE A 26 6.13 1.05 -14.60
N PHE A 27 5.50 2.23 -14.64
CA PHE A 27 6.14 3.45 -15.15
C PHE A 27 6.81 4.29 -14.07
N ILE A 28 6.33 4.21 -12.81
CA ILE A 28 6.77 5.09 -11.73
C ILE A 28 7.14 4.24 -10.52
N HIS A 29 8.43 3.92 -10.40
CA HIS A 29 9.01 3.34 -9.19
C HIS A 29 10.48 3.76 -9.08
N PHE A 30 10.89 4.22 -7.91
CA PHE A 30 12.26 4.65 -7.65
C PHE A 30 12.58 4.63 -6.15
N PRO A 31 13.83 4.40 -5.76
CA PRO A 31 14.25 4.51 -4.38
C PRO A 31 14.33 5.99 -3.96
N ILE A 32 13.66 6.35 -2.84
CA ILE A 32 13.74 7.71 -2.26
C ILE A 32 15.10 7.91 -1.58
N PHE A 33 15.60 6.87 -0.89
CA PHE A 33 16.86 6.92 -0.17
C PHE A 33 17.92 6.08 -0.88
N PRO A 34 18.99 6.70 -1.44
CA PRO A 34 20.06 5.98 -2.15
C PRO A 34 20.76 4.92 -1.29
N THR A 35 20.78 5.10 0.03
CA THR A 35 21.40 4.18 1.01
C THR A 35 20.54 2.95 1.31
N ALA A 36 19.24 2.99 0.97
CA ALA A 36 18.29 1.92 1.23
C ALA A 36 17.47 1.62 -0.05
N LYS A 37 18.15 1.14 -1.09
CA LYS A 37 17.57 0.90 -2.43
C LYS A 37 16.39 -0.07 -2.44
N PHE A 38 16.24 -0.90 -1.41
CA PHE A 38 15.09 -1.79 -1.26
C PHE A 38 13.79 -1.06 -0.86
N LEU A 39 13.90 0.22 -0.45
CA LEU A 39 12.77 1.08 -0.13
C LEU A 39 12.40 1.93 -1.37
N GLU A 40 11.49 1.41 -2.19
CA GLU A 40 11.07 2.10 -3.40
C GLU A 40 9.66 2.70 -3.23
N TYR A 41 9.56 3.96 -3.67
CA TYR A 41 8.28 4.64 -3.85
C TYR A 41 7.61 4.15 -5.14
N ASP A 42 6.31 4.05 -5.10
CA ASP A 42 5.42 3.92 -6.25
C ASP A 42 4.02 4.46 -5.91
N PRO A 43 3.22 4.91 -6.90
CA PRO A 43 1.89 5.47 -6.68
C PRO A 43 0.75 4.43 -6.81
N ALA A 44 1.03 3.13 -6.67
CA ALA A 44 0.02 2.07 -6.81
C ALA A 44 -1.13 2.18 -5.80
N ASP A 45 -0.86 2.75 -4.63
CA ASP A 45 -1.85 2.83 -3.55
C ASP A 45 -2.95 3.86 -3.82
N ILE A 46 -2.71 4.85 -4.72
CA ILE A 46 -3.71 5.89 -5.04
C ILE A 46 -4.99 5.28 -5.62
N PRO A 47 -4.98 4.46 -6.70
CA PRO A 47 -6.21 3.83 -7.19
C PRO A 47 -6.81 2.84 -6.19
N ILE A 48 -5.99 2.18 -5.35
CA ILE A 48 -6.45 1.29 -4.28
C ILE A 48 -7.24 2.09 -3.23
N MET A 49 -6.77 3.28 -2.84
CA MET A 49 -7.49 4.14 -1.91
C MET A 49 -8.79 4.68 -2.51
N ILE A 50 -8.80 5.02 -3.80
CA ILE A 50 -10.04 5.37 -4.50
C ILE A 50 -11.03 4.20 -4.43
N ALA A 51 -10.60 2.97 -4.70
CA ALA A 51 -11.44 1.78 -4.57
C ALA A 51 -11.95 1.58 -3.14
N THR A 52 -11.09 1.82 -2.15
CA THR A 52 -11.42 1.72 -0.72
C THR A 52 -12.53 2.69 -0.33
N PHE A 53 -12.45 3.94 -0.73
CA PHE A 53 -13.44 4.95 -0.39
C PHE A 53 -14.73 4.79 -1.20
N ALA A 54 -14.64 4.35 -2.46
CA ALA A 54 -15.79 4.14 -3.32
C ALA A 54 -16.60 2.88 -2.97
N PHE A 55 -15.91 1.78 -2.62
CA PHE A 55 -16.56 0.46 -2.47
C PHE A 55 -16.46 -0.12 -1.06
N GLY A 56 -15.55 0.41 -0.23
CA GLY A 56 -15.34 -0.01 1.15
C GLY A 56 -14.00 -0.72 1.40
N PRO A 57 -13.59 -0.85 2.69
CA PRO A 57 -12.27 -1.33 3.09
C PRO A 57 -11.95 -2.75 2.61
N TRP A 58 -12.92 -3.65 2.58
CA TRP A 58 -12.71 -5.01 2.11
C TRP A 58 -12.41 -5.09 0.61
N TYR A 59 -13.05 -4.23 -0.22
CA TYR A 59 -12.73 -4.12 -1.64
C TYR A 59 -11.35 -3.50 -1.85
N GLY A 60 -10.96 -2.54 -1.01
CA GLY A 60 -9.60 -2.00 -0.99
C GLY A 60 -8.56 -3.08 -0.65
N LEU A 61 -8.82 -3.91 0.36
CA LEU A 61 -7.94 -5.02 0.72
C LEU A 61 -7.83 -6.06 -0.39
N MET A 62 -8.95 -6.42 -1.05
CA MET A 62 -8.93 -7.31 -2.22
C MET A 62 -8.08 -6.74 -3.35
N ALA A 63 -8.25 -5.44 -3.68
CA ALA A 63 -7.41 -4.77 -4.67
C ALA A 63 -5.93 -4.77 -4.26
N THR A 64 -5.62 -4.49 -2.99
CA THR A 64 -4.26 -4.56 -2.45
C THR A 64 -3.62 -5.93 -2.68
N ILE A 65 -4.32 -7.01 -2.34
CA ILE A 65 -3.79 -8.39 -2.50
C ILE A 65 -3.51 -8.67 -3.98
N VAL A 66 -4.47 -8.38 -4.87
CA VAL A 66 -4.31 -8.60 -6.31
C VAL A 66 -3.13 -7.80 -6.86
N VAL A 67 -3.06 -6.50 -6.56
CA VAL A 67 -1.98 -5.62 -7.01
C VAL A 67 -0.63 -6.08 -6.45
N ALA A 68 -0.55 -6.41 -5.15
CA ALA A 68 0.67 -6.89 -4.52
C ALA A 68 1.22 -8.16 -5.19
N VAL A 69 0.34 -9.13 -5.45
CA VAL A 69 0.74 -10.39 -6.10
C VAL A 69 1.21 -10.13 -7.54
N VAL A 70 0.43 -9.39 -8.33
CA VAL A 70 0.79 -9.14 -9.73
C VAL A 70 2.09 -8.36 -9.84
N GLN A 71 2.25 -7.26 -9.09
CA GLN A 71 3.48 -6.46 -9.15
C GLN A 71 4.69 -7.23 -8.61
N GLY A 72 4.53 -8.03 -7.56
CA GLY A 72 5.61 -8.83 -6.98
C GLY A 72 6.06 -9.99 -7.86
N LEU A 73 5.20 -10.46 -8.77
CA LEU A 73 5.54 -11.48 -9.77
C LEU A 73 6.04 -10.87 -11.11
N THR A 74 5.90 -9.57 -11.30
CA THR A 74 6.23 -8.90 -12.57
C THR A 74 7.23 -7.76 -12.35
N VAL A 75 6.75 -6.54 -12.19
CA VAL A 75 7.56 -5.31 -12.15
C VAL A 75 8.55 -5.31 -10.99
N ARG A 76 8.16 -5.86 -9.83
CA ARG A 76 8.95 -5.89 -8.59
C ARG A 76 9.37 -7.30 -8.18
N ALA A 77 9.64 -8.14 -9.16
CA ALA A 77 10.02 -9.54 -8.92
C ALA A 77 11.28 -9.71 -8.06
N SER A 78 12.18 -8.71 -8.03
CA SER A 78 13.35 -8.70 -7.15
C SER A 78 13.00 -8.75 -5.66
N GLY A 79 11.85 -8.22 -5.25
CA GLY A 79 11.34 -8.31 -3.88
C GLY A 79 10.71 -9.67 -3.53
N GLY A 80 10.33 -10.44 -4.54
CA GLY A 80 9.73 -11.76 -4.40
C GLY A 80 8.56 -11.78 -3.43
N ILE A 81 8.44 -12.89 -2.70
CA ILE A 81 7.37 -13.10 -1.71
C ILE A 81 7.44 -12.08 -0.56
N TYR A 82 8.64 -11.64 -0.18
CA TYR A 82 8.82 -10.66 0.90
C TYR A 82 8.25 -9.29 0.51
N GLY A 83 8.47 -8.86 -0.73
CA GLY A 83 7.87 -7.62 -1.27
C GLY A 83 6.34 -7.69 -1.30
N ILE A 84 5.77 -8.84 -1.71
CA ILE A 84 4.31 -9.08 -1.69
C ILE A 84 3.76 -8.94 -0.27
N ILE A 85 4.36 -9.64 0.70
CA ILE A 85 3.92 -9.63 2.10
C ILE A 85 4.02 -8.21 2.68
N MET A 86 5.14 -7.52 2.47
CA MET A 86 5.35 -6.15 2.96
C MET A 86 4.33 -5.18 2.38
N HIS A 87 4.00 -5.29 1.08
CA HIS A 87 2.97 -4.46 0.45
C HIS A 87 1.58 -4.75 1.03
N ILE A 88 1.22 -6.03 1.22
CA ILE A 88 -0.07 -6.39 1.83
C ILE A 88 -0.17 -5.87 3.27
N ILE A 89 0.88 -5.97 4.07
CA ILE A 89 0.90 -5.44 5.44
C ILE A 89 0.75 -3.92 5.43
N ALA A 90 1.52 -3.22 4.65
CA ALA A 90 1.56 -1.76 4.58
C ALA A 90 0.24 -1.18 4.05
N THR A 91 -0.06 -1.45 2.79
CA THR A 91 -1.25 -0.94 2.10
C THR A 91 -2.53 -1.55 2.67
N GLY A 92 -2.50 -2.84 3.07
CA GLY A 92 -3.63 -3.49 3.74
C GLY A 92 -4.02 -2.79 5.04
N THR A 93 -3.04 -2.43 5.89
CA THR A 93 -3.30 -1.64 7.10
C THR A 93 -3.87 -0.27 6.75
N PHE A 94 -3.29 0.41 5.77
CA PHE A 94 -3.74 1.73 5.32
C PHE A 94 -5.21 1.70 4.87
N VAL A 95 -5.57 0.79 3.96
CA VAL A 95 -6.94 0.71 3.42
C VAL A 95 -7.95 0.29 4.47
N LEU A 96 -7.59 -0.59 5.39
CA LEU A 96 -8.49 -1.00 6.47
C LEU A 96 -8.73 0.15 7.45
N VAL A 97 -7.67 0.78 7.97
CA VAL A 97 -7.81 1.89 8.92
C VAL A 97 -8.54 3.07 8.29
N ALA A 98 -8.07 3.56 7.14
CA ALA A 98 -8.69 4.69 6.46
C ALA A 98 -10.11 4.36 5.99
N GLY A 99 -10.33 3.17 5.44
CA GLY A 99 -11.63 2.75 4.93
C GLY A 99 -12.69 2.62 6.02
N PHE A 100 -12.37 1.99 7.16
CA PHE A 100 -13.32 1.88 8.28
C PHE A 100 -13.62 3.22 8.94
N LEU A 101 -12.63 4.09 9.09
CA LEU A 101 -12.83 5.43 9.63
C LEU A 101 -13.71 6.27 8.68
N TYR A 102 -13.44 6.23 7.38
CA TYR A 102 -14.23 6.95 6.39
C TYR A 102 -15.67 6.47 6.31
N GLN A 103 -15.93 5.17 6.48
CA GLN A 103 -17.29 4.65 6.51
C GLN A 103 -18.16 5.25 7.63
N LYS A 104 -17.54 5.61 8.76
CA LYS A 104 -18.24 6.27 9.89
C LYS A 104 -18.58 7.73 9.61
N HIS A 105 -17.72 8.43 8.87
CA HIS A 105 -17.84 9.87 8.61
C HIS A 105 -17.53 10.18 7.13
N LYS A 106 -18.53 9.97 6.25
CA LYS A 106 -18.42 10.18 4.79
C LYS A 106 -18.46 11.66 4.41
N THR A 107 -17.54 12.44 4.93
CA THR A 107 -17.37 13.88 4.65
C THR A 107 -15.92 14.14 4.19
N LYS A 108 -15.66 15.30 3.57
CA LYS A 108 -14.30 15.69 3.19
C LYS A 108 -13.35 15.73 4.40
N LYS A 109 -13.82 16.27 5.54
CA LYS A 109 -13.04 16.26 6.81
C LYS A 109 -12.81 14.83 7.31
N GLY A 110 -13.84 13.98 7.26
CA GLY A 110 -13.75 12.58 7.64
C GLY A 110 -12.76 11.80 6.75
N ALA A 111 -12.73 12.07 5.44
CA ALA A 111 -11.74 11.49 4.53
C ALA A 111 -10.32 11.89 4.91
N LEU A 112 -10.07 13.19 5.15
CA LEU A 112 -8.74 13.68 5.54
C LEU A 112 -8.26 13.05 6.85
N ILE A 113 -9.12 13.00 7.88
CA ILE A 113 -8.78 12.35 9.15
C ILE A 113 -8.51 10.86 8.96
N ALA A 114 -9.32 10.17 8.15
CA ALA A 114 -9.15 8.75 7.86
C ALA A 114 -7.81 8.48 7.16
N LEU A 115 -7.43 9.30 6.17
CA LEU A 115 -6.15 9.20 5.48
C LEU A 115 -4.98 9.45 6.44
N LEU A 116 -5.03 10.50 7.26
CA LEU A 116 -3.98 10.78 8.24
C LEU A 116 -3.81 9.62 9.25
N CYS A 117 -4.90 9.09 9.78
CA CYS A 117 -4.85 7.91 10.66
C CYS A 117 -4.28 6.68 9.93
N GLY A 118 -4.63 6.49 8.67
CA GLY A 118 -4.08 5.42 7.85
C GLY A 118 -2.57 5.56 7.62
N VAL A 119 -2.08 6.76 7.32
CA VAL A 119 -0.64 7.07 7.18
C VAL A 119 0.12 6.73 8.47
N VAL A 120 -0.40 7.16 9.63
CA VAL A 120 0.21 6.84 10.93
C VAL A 120 0.21 5.34 11.19
N ALA A 121 -0.91 4.66 10.93
CA ALA A 121 -1.02 3.21 11.11
C ALA A 121 -0.05 2.44 10.21
N TRP A 122 0.11 2.88 8.94
CA TRP A 122 1.13 2.34 8.04
C TRP A 122 2.53 2.46 8.64
N GLY A 123 2.94 3.68 9.04
CA GLY A 123 4.25 3.91 9.63
C GLY A 123 4.52 3.01 10.84
N LEU A 124 3.53 2.89 11.74
CA LEU A 124 3.64 2.09 12.95
C LEU A 124 3.75 0.59 12.67
N ILE A 125 2.92 0.03 11.79
CA ILE A 125 2.97 -1.42 11.49
C ILE A 125 4.23 -1.80 10.70
N MET A 126 4.78 -0.87 9.91
CA MET A 126 5.98 -1.13 9.14
C MET A 126 7.25 -1.14 9.98
N MET A 127 7.24 -0.63 11.20
CA MET A 127 8.39 -0.75 12.10
C MET A 127 8.66 -2.22 12.49
N PRO A 128 7.74 -2.96 13.12
CA PRO A 128 7.98 -4.38 13.43
C PRO A 128 8.09 -5.23 12.16
N ALA A 129 7.33 -4.94 11.10
CA ALA A 129 7.43 -5.68 9.85
C ALA A 129 8.84 -5.61 9.24
N ASN A 130 9.47 -4.44 9.23
CA ASN A 130 10.83 -4.29 8.75
C ASN A 130 11.87 -4.96 9.66
N LEU A 131 11.68 -4.95 10.98
CA LEU A 131 12.61 -5.64 11.90
C LEU A 131 12.59 -7.16 11.72
N ILE A 132 11.48 -7.74 11.28
CA ILE A 132 11.32 -9.17 11.10
C ILE A 132 11.65 -9.59 9.66
N ILE A 133 11.07 -8.92 8.67
CA ILE A 133 11.09 -9.37 7.26
C ILE A 133 12.34 -8.88 6.54
N THR A 134 12.77 -7.63 6.77
CA THR A 134 13.89 -7.06 6.02
C THR A 134 15.23 -7.78 6.26
N PRO A 135 15.58 -8.21 7.49
CA PRO A 135 16.78 -9.02 7.71
C PRO A 135 16.77 -10.32 6.92
N ILE A 136 15.63 -11.01 6.86
CA ILE A 136 15.46 -12.28 6.13
C ILE A 136 15.62 -12.04 4.62
N PHE A 137 15.05 -10.95 4.12
CA PHE A 137 15.11 -10.60 2.69
C PHE A 137 16.48 -10.13 2.23
N THR A 138 17.15 -9.27 3.04
CA THR A 138 18.41 -8.61 2.65
C THR A 138 19.65 -9.36 3.11
N GLY A 139 19.51 -10.29 4.07
CA GLY A 139 20.65 -10.93 4.76
C GLY A 139 21.37 -10.00 5.73
N MET A 140 20.87 -8.78 5.98
CA MET A 140 21.45 -7.83 6.93
C MET A 140 21.16 -8.24 8.37
N PRO A 141 22.10 -8.02 9.32
CA PRO A 141 21.81 -8.27 10.73
C PRO A 141 20.70 -7.34 11.25
N VAL A 142 19.92 -7.82 12.21
CA VAL A 142 18.78 -7.07 12.80
C VAL A 142 19.22 -5.72 13.38
N GLU A 143 20.44 -5.67 13.94
CA GLU A 143 21.06 -4.46 14.50
C GLU A 143 21.23 -3.37 13.43
N ALA A 144 21.64 -3.75 12.21
CA ALA A 144 21.78 -2.81 11.10
C ALA A 144 20.39 -2.26 10.66
N ILE A 145 19.37 -3.11 10.60
CA ILE A 145 18.01 -2.66 10.31
C ILE A 145 17.47 -1.77 11.43
N ARG A 146 17.75 -2.11 12.70
CA ARG A 146 17.35 -1.28 13.84
C ARG A 146 18.01 0.10 13.80
N ALA A 147 19.27 0.19 13.39
CA ALA A 147 19.98 1.47 13.26
C ALA A 147 19.34 2.41 12.22
N ILE A 148 18.78 1.88 11.13
CA ILE A 148 18.13 2.67 10.06
C ILE A 148 16.61 2.77 10.22
N LEU A 149 16.03 2.13 11.24
CA LEU A 149 14.58 2.07 11.43
C LEU A 149 13.94 3.45 11.59
N LEU A 150 14.45 4.24 12.53
CA LEU A 150 13.94 5.59 12.80
C LEU A 150 14.43 6.63 11.78
N PRO A 151 15.71 6.67 11.38
CA PRO A 151 16.17 7.72 10.47
C PRO A 151 15.82 7.51 9.01
N ILE A 152 15.53 6.28 8.57
CA ILE A 152 15.30 5.98 7.13
C ILE A 152 13.96 5.28 6.91
N ILE A 153 13.72 4.13 7.57
CA ILE A 153 12.55 3.29 7.29
C ILE A 153 11.24 3.98 7.68
N LEU A 154 11.17 4.57 8.87
CA LEU A 154 9.97 5.27 9.32
C LEU A 154 9.65 6.50 8.45
N PRO A 155 10.59 7.43 8.18
CA PRO A 155 10.34 8.54 7.27
C PRO A 155 9.93 8.11 5.87
N PHE A 156 10.59 7.08 5.32
CA PHE A 156 10.20 6.53 4.02
C PHE A 156 8.73 6.09 4.00
N ASN A 157 8.31 5.30 4.99
CA ASN A 157 6.95 4.79 5.05
C ASN A 157 5.92 5.91 5.23
N LEU A 158 6.21 6.91 6.06
CA LEU A 158 5.34 8.08 6.23
C LEU A 158 5.25 8.93 4.96
N ILE A 159 6.37 9.17 4.28
CA ILE A 159 6.43 9.91 3.01
C ILE A 159 5.65 9.15 1.94
N LYS A 160 5.91 7.84 1.74
CA LYS A 160 5.21 7.02 0.76
C LYS A 160 3.70 7.00 1.01
N ALA A 161 3.30 6.70 2.22
CA ALA A 161 1.88 6.68 2.60
C ALA A 161 1.23 8.07 2.46
N GLY A 162 1.95 9.14 2.85
CA GLY A 162 1.46 10.51 2.76
C GLY A 162 1.29 11.03 1.33
N ILE A 163 2.20 10.67 0.42
CA ILE A 163 2.07 11.06 -0.99
C ILE A 163 0.94 10.28 -1.67
N ASN A 164 0.70 9.04 -1.27
CA ASN A 164 -0.35 8.18 -1.83
C ASN A 164 -1.74 8.42 -1.17
N ALA A 165 -1.83 9.27 -0.15
CA ALA A 165 -3.06 9.63 0.55
C ALA A 165 -3.81 10.76 -0.16
#